data_7d330b1e4b8a28fb6ec73df04bbe2f62
#
_entry.id   7d330b1e4b8a28fb6ec73df04bbe2f62
#
_cell.length_a   1.000
_cell.length_b   1.000
_cell.length_c   1.000
_cell.angle_alpha   90.00
_cell.angle_beta   90.00
_cell.angle_gamma   90.00
#
_symmetry.space_group_name_H-M   'P 1'
#
loop_
_entity.id
_entity.type
_entity.pdbx_description
1 polymer ?
#
loop_
_entity_poly.entity_id
_entity_poly.type
_entity_poly.pdbx_seq_one_letter_code
_entity_poly.pdbx_strand_id
1 'polypeptide(L)'
;MKYILILLYVFTSVVTAQPNIIYINADDLGVMDVGFNNSKYHTPNIDRLRNEGMSFTNAYASASNCAPSRACVFSGQYSPRHGVYTVGTSARGQVKDRKLIPIKNTVHLPLEIETLSEVLQAGGYRTIHLGKWHLGMDPTEQGFDVNIGGYNLGGPKGGYYLPIQGQAKVAEFNDDYPVGTHIADVFADQAVRFIRSHREEPFFVHMAYYLIHTPFQAVPEMVDKYGGHRNRWAIYASMVEKMDESIGKILSELDAQGLCDDTLVLFCSDNGAHSDISSQAPHRSGKGSYFEGGIREPLVVRWPGRVAAGATCDVPVMGIDFFPTFIDAAGIAAPKGKILDGLSLLPLLSQSGTIEERSLFWHFPVYLQAYAGKADDSHDPLFRTRPGSALRQGKWKFHEYFEEGRLELYDLEADPGERKNLASLYPQKTTELHQLMQTWRSELQAPIPTELNPKFKSAEN
;
A
#
# COMPACT_ATOMS: atom_id res chain seq x y z
N MET A 1 60.25 32.63 25.05
CA MET A 1 59.50 31.39 24.99
C MET A 1 58.03 31.69 24.62
N LYS A 2 57.60 31.39 23.40
CA LYS A 2 56.22 31.61 22.97
C LYS A 2 55.49 30.23 23.14
N TYR A 3 54.50 30.17 24.00
CA TYR A 3 53.67 29.00 24.17
C TYR A 3 52.61 29.04 23.07
N ILE A 4 52.61 28.04 22.19
CA ILE A 4 51.55 27.82 21.21
C ILE A 4 50.50 26.95 21.91
N LEU A 5 49.31 27.52 22.15
CA LEU A 5 48.15 26.79 22.64
C LEU A 5 47.50 26.06 21.44
N ILE A 6 47.63 24.75 21.38
CA ILE A 6 46.93 23.92 20.38
C ILE A 6 45.54 23.63 20.95
N LEU A 7 44.50 24.27 20.39
CA LEU A 7 43.11 23.91 20.66
C LEU A 7 42.78 22.61 19.88
N LEU A 8 42.65 21.49 20.59
CA LEU A 8 42.06 20.26 20.01
C LEU A 8 40.54 20.45 19.91
N TYR A 9 40.04 20.64 18.71
CA TYR A 9 38.60 20.48 18.42
C TYR A 9 38.26 18.99 18.40
N VAL A 10 37.65 18.51 19.48
CA VAL A 10 37.04 17.18 19.50
C VAL A 10 35.70 17.31 18.73
N PHE A 11 35.69 16.90 17.47
CA PHE A 11 34.43 16.64 16.74
C PHE A 11 33.77 15.41 17.37
N THR A 12 32.90 15.62 18.32
CA THR A 12 31.92 14.57 18.68
C THR A 12 30.92 14.47 17.54
N SER A 13 31.08 13.46 16.67
CA SER A 13 30.01 13.04 15.80
C SER A 13 28.85 12.61 16.70
N VAL A 14 27.79 13.40 16.74
CA VAL A 14 26.52 12.97 17.31
C VAL A 14 26.03 11.85 16.40
N VAL A 15 26.26 10.61 16.81
CA VAL A 15 25.58 9.46 16.20
C VAL A 15 24.12 9.65 16.60
N THR A 16 23.30 10.17 15.70
CA THR A 16 21.86 10.18 15.92
C THR A 16 21.42 8.72 15.99
N ALA A 17 20.75 8.36 17.10
CA ALA A 17 20.20 7.03 17.24
C ALA A 17 19.27 6.72 16.04
N GLN A 18 19.31 5.50 15.54
CA GLN A 18 18.41 5.04 14.48
C GLN A 18 16.97 5.13 14.98
N PRO A 19 16.03 5.73 14.23
CA PRO A 19 14.65 5.82 14.67
C PRO A 19 13.98 4.46 14.64
N ASN A 20 13.00 4.24 15.49
CA ASN A 20 12.05 3.15 15.32
C ASN A 20 11.18 3.40 14.08
N ILE A 21 10.72 2.34 13.46
CA ILE A 21 9.87 2.42 12.27
C ILE A 21 8.63 1.56 12.48
N ILE A 22 7.46 2.17 12.35
CA ILE A 22 6.18 1.48 12.33
C ILE A 22 5.52 1.73 10.99
N TYR A 23 5.37 0.67 10.19
CA TYR A 23 4.65 0.68 8.93
C TYR A 23 3.28 0.04 9.12
N ILE A 24 2.23 0.85 9.09
CA ILE A 24 0.83 0.42 9.23
C ILE A 24 0.20 0.38 7.85
N ASN A 25 -0.20 -0.82 7.44
CA ASN A 25 -0.79 -1.05 6.13
C ASN A 25 -2.19 -1.65 6.28
N ALA A 26 -3.22 -0.89 5.86
CA ALA A 26 -4.58 -1.38 5.73
C ALA A 26 -4.75 -2.24 4.47
N ASP A 27 -5.77 -3.08 4.42
CA ASP A 27 -6.13 -3.92 3.28
C ASP A 27 -7.48 -3.48 2.72
N ASP A 28 -7.52 -3.04 1.47
CA ASP A 28 -8.73 -2.57 0.78
C ASP A 28 -9.38 -1.30 1.39
N LEU A 29 -8.61 -0.41 1.99
CA LEU A 29 -9.08 0.87 2.49
C LEU A 29 -8.95 1.95 1.41
N GLY A 30 -10.05 2.56 1.04
CA GLY A 30 -10.05 3.65 0.06
C GLY A 30 -9.61 4.99 0.65
N VAL A 31 -9.17 5.90 -0.21
CA VAL A 31 -8.78 7.26 0.19
C VAL A 31 -9.92 8.03 0.89
N MET A 32 -11.18 7.72 0.55
CA MET A 32 -12.37 8.34 1.14
C MET A 32 -12.93 7.58 2.35
N ASP A 33 -12.20 6.58 2.89
CA ASP A 33 -12.69 5.74 3.99
C ASP A 33 -12.06 6.09 5.35
N VAL A 34 -11.46 7.26 5.45
CA VAL A 34 -10.88 7.82 6.68
C VAL A 34 -11.56 9.14 7.07
N GLY A 35 -11.65 9.42 8.37
CA GLY A 35 -12.41 10.54 8.94
C GLY A 35 -12.00 11.91 8.38
N PHE A 36 -10.70 12.14 8.21
CA PHE A 36 -10.18 13.42 7.70
C PHE A 36 -10.50 13.68 6.20
N ASN A 37 -10.88 12.66 5.44
CA ASN A 37 -11.34 12.81 4.05
C ASN A 37 -12.87 12.66 3.94
N ASN A 38 -13.52 11.97 4.89
CA ASN A 38 -14.95 11.74 4.87
C ASN A 38 -15.50 11.52 6.28
N SER A 39 -16.19 12.52 6.79
CA SER A 39 -16.74 12.54 8.15
C SER A 39 -17.75 11.43 8.49
N LYS A 40 -18.14 10.61 7.51
CA LYS A 40 -18.97 9.42 7.77
C LYS A 40 -18.21 8.31 8.48
N TYR A 41 -16.87 8.31 8.40
CA TYR A 41 -16.01 7.35 9.09
C TYR A 41 -15.47 7.96 10.38
N HIS A 42 -15.45 7.19 11.43
CA HIS A 42 -14.91 7.59 12.74
C HIS A 42 -13.53 6.95 12.92
N THR A 43 -12.49 7.75 12.65
CA THR A 43 -11.09 7.29 12.71
C THR A 43 -10.22 8.26 13.51
N PRO A 44 -10.52 8.46 14.81
CA PRO A 44 -9.87 9.50 15.63
C PRO A 44 -8.35 9.27 15.78
N ASN A 45 -7.87 8.03 15.73
CA ASN A 45 -6.44 7.72 15.88
C ASN A 45 -5.67 7.93 14.56
N ILE A 46 -6.27 7.60 13.43
CA ILE A 46 -5.72 7.94 12.10
C ILE A 46 -5.75 9.47 11.90
N ASP A 47 -6.83 10.13 12.35
CA ASP A 47 -6.92 11.59 12.34
C ASP A 47 -5.87 12.23 13.27
N ARG A 48 -5.55 11.60 14.41
CA ARG A 48 -4.44 11.98 15.29
C ARG A 48 -3.11 11.90 14.55
N LEU A 49 -2.82 10.79 13.84
CA LEU A 49 -1.60 10.66 13.02
C LEU A 49 -1.47 11.81 12.02
N ARG A 50 -2.57 12.15 11.32
CA ARG A 50 -2.61 13.26 10.38
C ARG A 50 -2.36 14.61 11.06
N ASN A 51 -2.94 14.84 12.22
CA ASN A 51 -2.82 16.10 12.94
C ASN A 51 -1.44 16.30 13.58
N GLU A 52 -0.77 15.21 13.97
CA GLU A 52 0.57 15.20 14.53
C GLU A 52 1.67 14.98 13.48
N GLY A 53 1.33 14.77 12.21
CA GLY A 53 2.24 14.48 11.11
C GLY A 53 1.88 15.21 9.82
N MET A 54 2.23 14.59 8.69
CA MET A 54 2.00 15.07 7.34
C MET A 54 1.08 14.12 6.59
N SER A 55 0.06 14.66 5.91
CA SER A 55 -0.78 13.91 4.96
C SER A 55 -0.38 14.20 3.52
N PHE A 56 -0.41 13.16 2.67
CA PHE A 56 -0.16 13.29 1.24
C PHE A 56 -1.49 13.23 0.48
N THR A 57 -1.77 14.28 -0.30
CA THR A 57 -3.03 14.38 -1.06
C THR A 57 -2.98 13.59 -2.37
N ASN A 58 -1.79 13.28 -2.86
CA ASN A 58 -1.53 12.55 -4.10
C ASN A 58 -0.70 11.29 -3.85
N ALA A 59 -1.15 10.43 -2.92
CA ALA A 59 -0.50 9.16 -2.63
C ALA A 59 -1.16 8.01 -3.40
N TYR A 60 -0.31 7.09 -3.88
CA TYR A 60 -0.73 5.99 -4.74
C TYR A 60 -0.20 4.65 -4.27
N ALA A 61 -1.06 3.65 -4.27
CA ALA A 61 -0.67 2.25 -4.24
C ALA A 61 0.12 1.89 -5.52
N SER A 62 1.12 1.05 -5.38
CA SER A 62 1.97 0.64 -6.52
C SER A 62 1.28 -0.33 -7.48
N ALA A 63 0.14 -0.89 -7.08
CA ALA A 63 -0.77 -1.65 -7.93
C ALA A 63 -2.18 -1.57 -7.37
N SER A 64 -3.19 -1.92 -8.18
CA SER A 64 -4.59 -1.89 -7.78
C SER A 64 -5.06 -3.11 -6.96
N ASN A 65 -4.15 -4.02 -6.63
CA ASN A 65 -4.37 -5.25 -5.86
C ASN A 65 -3.30 -5.46 -4.80
N CYS A 66 -3.65 -6.19 -3.76
CA CYS A 66 -2.82 -6.41 -2.58
C CYS A 66 -1.43 -7.02 -2.86
N ALA A 67 -1.33 -8.24 -3.41
CA ALA A 67 -0.03 -8.89 -3.58
C ALA A 67 0.96 -8.08 -4.44
N PRO A 68 0.61 -7.58 -5.66
CA PRO A 68 1.54 -6.78 -6.43
C PRO A 68 1.91 -5.45 -5.77
N SER A 69 0.98 -4.77 -5.10
CA SER A 69 1.28 -3.54 -4.38
C SER A 69 2.27 -3.78 -3.23
N ARG A 70 2.03 -4.80 -2.40
CA ARG A 70 2.94 -5.20 -1.31
C ARG A 70 4.30 -5.63 -1.86
N ALA A 71 4.35 -6.38 -2.97
CA ALA A 71 5.60 -6.78 -3.61
C ALA A 71 6.42 -5.57 -4.05
N CYS A 72 5.77 -4.55 -4.63
CA CYS A 72 6.44 -3.31 -5.02
C CYS A 72 7.01 -2.55 -3.80
N VAL A 73 6.27 -2.46 -2.68
CA VAL A 73 6.75 -1.82 -1.45
C VAL A 73 7.96 -2.54 -0.88
N PHE A 74 7.86 -3.86 -0.69
CA PHE A 74 8.93 -4.64 -0.05
C PHE A 74 10.16 -4.83 -0.94
N SER A 75 10.02 -4.79 -2.25
CA SER A 75 11.16 -4.81 -3.17
C SER A 75 11.73 -3.42 -3.48
N GLY A 76 10.96 -2.34 -3.28
CA GLY A 76 11.28 -0.99 -3.75
C GLY A 76 11.24 -0.85 -5.28
N GLN A 77 10.51 -1.75 -5.97
CA GLN A 77 10.57 -1.91 -7.42
C GLN A 77 9.18 -1.93 -8.07
N TYR A 78 9.10 -1.49 -9.32
CA TYR A 78 7.92 -1.70 -10.16
C TYR A 78 7.70 -3.18 -10.49
N SER A 79 6.42 -3.54 -10.66
CA SER A 79 5.99 -4.92 -10.92
C SER A 79 6.70 -5.66 -12.07
N PRO A 80 7.16 -5.02 -13.18
CA PRO A 80 7.91 -5.74 -14.20
C PRO A 80 9.21 -6.39 -13.72
N ARG A 81 9.86 -5.84 -12.66
CA ARG A 81 11.13 -6.39 -12.15
C ARG A 81 10.98 -7.70 -11.37
N HIS A 82 9.83 -7.89 -10.70
CA HIS A 82 9.58 -9.10 -9.91
C HIS A 82 8.47 -9.99 -10.47
N GLY A 83 7.75 -9.54 -11.50
CA GLY A 83 6.73 -10.34 -12.19
C GLY A 83 5.44 -10.60 -11.41
N VAL A 84 5.25 -10.03 -10.22
CA VAL A 84 4.01 -10.11 -9.45
C VAL A 84 3.07 -9.02 -9.95
N TYR A 85 2.11 -9.37 -10.80
CA TYR A 85 1.19 -8.43 -11.43
C TYR A 85 -0.22 -8.47 -10.84
N THR A 86 -0.58 -9.56 -10.19
CA THR A 86 -1.91 -9.76 -9.61
C THR A 86 -1.88 -10.84 -8.52
N VAL A 87 -3.02 -11.06 -7.89
CA VAL A 87 -3.23 -12.16 -6.93
C VAL A 87 -3.53 -13.47 -7.68
N GLY A 88 -2.71 -14.49 -7.49
CA GLY A 88 -2.90 -15.81 -8.10
C GLY A 88 -2.73 -15.80 -9.62
N THR A 89 -3.75 -16.20 -10.38
CA THR A 89 -3.65 -16.30 -11.84
C THR A 89 -3.90 -14.96 -12.55
N SER A 90 -3.10 -14.70 -13.60
CA SER A 90 -3.27 -13.56 -14.50
C SER A 90 -4.47 -13.69 -15.46
N ALA A 91 -4.99 -14.90 -15.61
CA ALA A 91 -6.05 -15.24 -16.58
C ALA A 91 -7.42 -15.31 -15.89
N ARG A 92 -7.82 -14.25 -15.19
CA ARG A 92 -9.15 -14.19 -14.53
C ARG A 92 -10.29 -13.93 -15.51
N GLY A 93 -11.52 -14.19 -15.07
CA GLY A 93 -12.72 -14.12 -15.91
C GLY A 93 -12.84 -15.33 -16.84
N GLN A 94 -13.89 -15.36 -17.69
CA GLN A 94 -14.10 -16.47 -18.59
C GLN A 94 -13.12 -16.42 -19.78
N VAL A 95 -12.63 -17.59 -20.19
CA VAL A 95 -11.63 -17.69 -21.26
C VAL A 95 -12.14 -17.09 -22.59
N LYS A 96 -13.43 -17.23 -22.88
CA LYS A 96 -14.05 -16.69 -24.10
C LYS A 96 -14.07 -15.16 -24.18
N ASP A 97 -13.96 -14.48 -23.04
CA ASP A 97 -14.06 -13.02 -22.94
C ASP A 97 -12.68 -12.32 -22.97
N ARG A 98 -11.59 -13.10 -22.92
CA ARG A 98 -10.22 -12.59 -23.00
C ARG A 98 -9.68 -12.66 -24.42
N LYS A 99 -9.37 -11.53 -25.02
CA LYS A 99 -8.86 -11.44 -26.40
C LYS A 99 -7.41 -11.89 -26.53
N LEU A 100 -6.60 -11.60 -25.49
CA LEU A 100 -5.19 -11.96 -25.43
C LEU A 100 -4.93 -13.07 -24.42
N ILE A 101 -3.84 -13.81 -24.61
CA ILE A 101 -3.27 -14.67 -23.57
C ILE A 101 -2.44 -13.77 -22.65
N PRO A 102 -2.81 -13.59 -21.36
CA PRO A 102 -2.10 -12.69 -20.46
C PRO A 102 -0.71 -13.21 -20.11
N ILE A 103 0.16 -12.30 -19.70
CA ILE A 103 1.48 -12.65 -19.18
C ILE A 103 1.34 -13.49 -17.92
N LYS A 104 2.18 -14.51 -17.78
CA LYS A 104 2.21 -15.38 -16.59
C LYS A 104 2.54 -14.55 -15.35
N ASN A 105 1.76 -14.70 -14.31
CA ASN A 105 1.98 -14.04 -13.04
C ASN A 105 2.97 -14.83 -12.16
N THR A 106 3.91 -14.16 -11.54
CA THR A 106 4.67 -14.67 -10.40
C THR A 106 3.80 -14.54 -9.15
N VAL A 107 3.52 -15.66 -8.48
CA VAL A 107 2.50 -15.66 -7.39
C VAL A 107 3.04 -15.07 -6.08
N HIS A 108 4.31 -15.32 -5.80
CA HIS A 108 5.01 -14.87 -4.59
C HIS A 108 6.19 -13.97 -4.98
N LEU A 109 6.60 -13.09 -4.08
CA LEU A 109 7.84 -12.33 -4.28
C LEU A 109 9.01 -13.31 -4.22
N PRO A 110 9.86 -13.40 -5.30
CA PRO A 110 11.00 -14.28 -5.29
C PRO A 110 11.95 -14.01 -4.12
N LEU A 111 12.44 -15.06 -3.47
CA LEU A 111 13.36 -14.96 -2.30
C LEU A 111 14.72 -14.34 -2.66
N GLU A 112 15.08 -14.33 -3.94
CA GLU A 112 16.31 -13.71 -4.44
C GLU A 112 16.21 -12.17 -4.48
N ILE A 113 15.00 -11.63 -4.34
CA ILE A 113 14.77 -10.19 -4.27
C ILE A 113 14.89 -9.76 -2.81
N GLU A 114 15.99 -9.14 -2.48
CA GLU A 114 16.21 -8.60 -1.15
C GLU A 114 15.16 -7.58 -0.78
N THR A 115 14.50 -7.80 0.34
CA THR A 115 13.35 -7.00 0.80
C THR A 115 13.76 -5.88 1.75
N LEU A 116 12.86 -4.93 1.95
CA LEU A 116 12.99 -3.86 2.95
C LEU A 116 13.29 -4.43 4.35
N SER A 117 12.58 -5.49 4.75
CA SER A 117 12.74 -6.12 6.06
C SER A 117 14.12 -6.76 6.24
N GLU A 118 14.65 -7.41 5.20
CA GLU A 118 16.01 -7.97 5.23
C GLU A 118 17.07 -6.88 5.37
N VAL A 119 16.89 -5.74 4.67
CA VAL A 119 17.83 -4.62 4.76
C VAL A 119 17.79 -3.95 6.13
N LEU A 120 16.60 -3.76 6.71
CA LEU A 120 16.47 -3.22 8.06
C LEU A 120 17.01 -4.18 9.11
N GLN A 121 16.71 -5.48 9.01
CA GLN A 121 17.26 -6.52 9.91
C GLN A 121 18.79 -6.55 9.86
N ALA A 122 19.37 -6.56 8.66
CA ALA A 122 20.83 -6.47 8.49
C ALA A 122 21.42 -5.17 9.02
N GLY A 123 20.64 -4.09 9.02
CA GLY A 123 20.98 -2.78 9.62
C GLY A 123 20.84 -2.72 11.13
N GLY A 124 20.50 -3.84 11.80
CA GLY A 124 20.43 -3.94 13.26
C GLY A 124 19.03 -3.74 13.87
N TYR A 125 17.99 -3.62 13.05
CA TYR A 125 16.61 -3.54 13.54
C TYR A 125 16.09 -4.88 14.04
N ARG A 126 15.36 -4.86 15.15
CA ARG A 126 14.47 -5.96 15.55
C ARG A 126 13.18 -5.86 14.75
N THR A 127 12.77 -6.94 14.12
CA THR A 127 11.71 -6.90 13.11
C THR A 127 10.54 -7.81 13.46
N ILE A 128 9.31 -7.28 13.36
CA ILE A 128 8.08 -8.06 13.54
C ILE A 128 7.10 -7.78 12.42
N HIS A 129 6.52 -8.86 11.90
CA HIS A 129 5.38 -8.82 10.99
C HIS A 129 4.11 -9.27 11.71
N LEU A 130 3.03 -8.48 11.60
CA LEU A 130 1.73 -8.79 12.18
C LEU A 130 0.64 -8.70 11.11
N GLY A 131 -0.04 -9.80 10.85
CA GLY A 131 -1.19 -9.87 9.94
C GLY A 131 -0.85 -10.31 8.52
N LYS A 132 -1.38 -9.62 7.51
CA LYS A 132 -1.35 -10.04 6.11
C LYS A 132 0.03 -9.89 5.46
N TRP A 133 0.66 -11.01 5.10
CA TRP A 133 1.89 -10.99 4.28
C TRP A 133 1.57 -11.02 2.79
N HIS A 134 1.01 -12.11 2.29
CA HIS A 134 0.56 -12.31 0.91
C HIS A 134 1.69 -12.28 -0.15
N LEU A 135 2.96 -12.42 0.25
CA LEU A 135 4.13 -12.40 -0.65
C LEU A 135 4.90 -13.72 -0.66
N GLY A 136 4.65 -14.62 0.28
CA GLY A 136 5.31 -15.91 0.43
C GLY A 136 4.68 -16.73 1.54
N MET A 137 5.27 -17.86 1.89
CA MET A 137 4.73 -18.76 2.91
C MET A 137 4.93 -18.21 4.31
N ASP A 138 6.10 -17.67 4.61
CA ASP A 138 6.44 -17.11 5.92
C ASP A 138 7.30 -15.85 5.77
N PRO A 139 6.90 -14.69 6.32
CA PRO A 139 7.71 -13.47 6.29
C PRO A 139 9.06 -13.58 6.99
N THR A 140 9.27 -14.58 7.87
CA THR A 140 10.58 -14.82 8.47
C THR A 140 11.65 -15.28 7.45
N GLU A 141 11.22 -15.79 6.30
CA GLU A 141 12.12 -16.11 5.17
C GLU A 141 12.60 -14.85 4.45
N GLN A 142 12.02 -13.67 4.76
CA GLN A 142 12.30 -12.40 4.10
C GLN A 142 12.53 -11.25 5.12
N GLY A 143 13.28 -11.52 6.20
CA GLY A 143 13.86 -10.53 7.09
C GLY A 143 13.00 -10.10 8.28
N PHE A 144 12.02 -10.90 8.70
CA PHE A 144 11.33 -10.69 9.97
C PHE A 144 11.82 -11.69 11.02
N ASP A 145 12.15 -11.19 12.23
CA ASP A 145 12.50 -12.04 13.37
C ASP A 145 11.26 -12.75 13.93
N VAL A 146 10.11 -12.07 13.88
CA VAL A 146 8.84 -12.57 14.43
C VAL A 146 7.72 -12.45 13.40
N ASN A 147 6.93 -13.50 13.25
CA ASN A 147 5.73 -13.55 12.42
C ASN A 147 4.48 -13.87 13.24
N ILE A 148 3.51 -12.96 13.24
CA ILE A 148 2.19 -13.15 13.86
C ILE A 148 1.11 -13.07 12.78
N GLY A 149 0.63 -14.22 12.33
CA GLY A 149 -0.49 -14.30 11.37
C GLY A 149 -0.13 -14.14 9.89
N GLY A 150 1.14 -13.89 9.55
CA GLY A 150 1.58 -13.72 8.15
C GLY A 150 1.68 -15.04 7.40
N TYR A 151 1.13 -15.10 6.18
CA TYR A 151 1.24 -16.24 5.27
C TYR A 151 0.80 -15.86 3.84
N ASN A 152 0.76 -16.84 2.93
CA ASN A 152 0.56 -16.63 1.49
C ASN A 152 -0.87 -16.27 1.06
N LEU A 153 -1.88 -16.39 1.92
CA LEU A 153 -3.26 -16.07 1.55
C LEU A 153 -3.58 -14.58 1.77
N GLY A 154 -4.45 -14.06 0.91
CA GLY A 154 -4.78 -12.63 0.90
C GLY A 154 -5.88 -12.20 1.87
N GLY A 155 -6.52 -13.11 2.59
CA GLY A 155 -7.59 -12.80 3.54
C GLY A 155 -7.53 -13.67 4.79
N PRO A 156 -8.23 -13.28 5.87
CA PRO A 156 -8.25 -14.02 7.12
C PRO A 156 -9.11 -15.27 6.96
N LYS A 157 -8.47 -16.39 6.66
CA LYS A 157 -9.18 -17.68 6.56
C LYS A 157 -9.72 -18.07 7.93
N GLY A 158 -11.04 -18.15 8.06
CA GLY A 158 -11.73 -18.37 9.32
C GLY A 158 -12.38 -17.11 9.91
N GLY A 159 -12.17 -15.94 9.28
CA GLY A 159 -12.78 -14.68 9.70
C GLY A 159 -11.92 -13.87 10.65
N TYR A 160 -12.56 -12.94 11.38
CA TYR A 160 -11.89 -11.94 12.20
C TYR A 160 -11.95 -12.21 13.72
N TYR A 161 -12.65 -13.26 14.15
CA TYR A 161 -12.88 -13.54 15.57
C TYR A 161 -12.32 -14.89 15.99
N LEU A 162 -11.65 -14.94 17.14
CA LEU A 162 -11.18 -16.20 17.72
C LEU A 162 -12.35 -17.08 18.20
N PRO A 163 -12.26 -18.41 18.10
CA PRO A 163 -11.11 -19.17 17.59
C PRO A 163 -11.05 -19.18 16.06
N ILE A 164 -9.85 -18.94 15.52
CA ILE A 164 -9.59 -19.01 14.08
C ILE A 164 -9.25 -20.45 13.69
N GLN A 165 -9.84 -20.93 12.60
CA GLN A 165 -9.52 -22.24 12.01
C GLN A 165 -8.84 -22.06 10.66
N GLY A 166 -7.81 -22.88 10.38
CA GLY A 166 -7.15 -22.93 9.08
C GLY A 166 -6.16 -21.81 8.78
N GLN A 167 -5.78 -21.04 9.79
CA GLN A 167 -4.70 -20.03 9.73
C GLN A 167 -3.79 -20.26 10.93
N ALA A 168 -2.79 -21.14 10.77
CA ALA A 168 -1.99 -21.67 11.88
C ALA A 168 -1.38 -20.57 12.78
N LYS A 169 -0.78 -19.54 12.16
CA LYS A 169 -0.10 -18.45 12.89
C LYS A 169 -1.02 -17.54 13.71
N VAL A 170 -2.32 -17.51 13.44
CA VAL A 170 -3.32 -16.84 14.30
C VAL A 170 -3.98 -17.83 15.25
N ALA A 171 -4.17 -19.08 14.82
CA ALA A 171 -4.74 -20.15 15.66
C ALA A 171 -3.88 -20.47 16.90
N GLU A 172 -2.58 -20.15 16.88
CA GLU A 172 -1.69 -20.24 18.05
C GLU A 172 -2.20 -19.43 19.25
N PHE A 173 -3.00 -18.39 19.00
CA PHE A 173 -3.57 -17.52 20.04
C PHE A 173 -4.99 -17.90 20.50
N ASN A 174 -5.57 -18.98 19.97
CA ASN A 174 -6.95 -19.36 20.29
C ASN A 174 -7.17 -19.62 21.79
N ASP A 175 -6.16 -20.14 22.48
CA ASP A 175 -6.21 -20.44 23.92
C ASP A 175 -5.68 -19.28 24.78
N ASP A 176 -4.98 -18.31 24.19
CA ASP A 176 -4.38 -17.17 24.89
C ASP A 176 -5.37 -16.00 25.09
N TYR A 177 -6.42 -15.96 24.29
CA TYR A 177 -7.42 -14.89 24.30
C TYR A 177 -8.84 -15.45 24.42
N PRO A 178 -9.76 -14.68 25.02
CA PRO A 178 -11.18 -15.08 25.11
C PRO A 178 -11.80 -15.36 23.74
N VAL A 179 -12.72 -16.32 23.69
CA VAL A 179 -13.57 -16.57 22.51
C VAL A 179 -14.29 -15.28 22.11
N GLY A 180 -14.29 -14.97 20.84
CA GLY A 180 -14.87 -13.74 20.30
C GLY A 180 -13.91 -12.54 20.27
N THR A 181 -12.65 -12.69 20.72
CA THR A 181 -11.64 -11.63 20.54
C THR A 181 -11.37 -11.40 19.07
N HIS A 182 -11.39 -10.13 18.65
CA HIS A 182 -11.09 -9.72 17.29
C HIS A 182 -9.57 -9.79 17.01
N ILE A 183 -9.16 -10.33 15.86
CA ILE A 183 -7.72 -10.52 15.55
C ILE A 183 -6.93 -9.21 15.49
N ALA A 184 -7.57 -8.06 15.21
CA ALA A 184 -6.91 -6.76 15.31
C ALA A 184 -6.47 -6.43 16.75
N ASP A 185 -7.21 -6.87 17.77
CA ASP A 185 -6.80 -6.72 19.16
C ASP A 185 -5.61 -7.61 19.49
N VAL A 186 -5.60 -8.85 18.99
CA VAL A 186 -4.46 -9.76 19.14
C VAL A 186 -3.21 -9.12 18.53
N PHE A 187 -3.31 -8.60 17.29
CA PHE A 187 -2.17 -7.97 16.61
C PHE A 187 -1.68 -6.71 17.36
N ALA A 188 -2.59 -5.86 17.81
CA ALA A 188 -2.21 -4.67 18.58
C ALA A 188 -1.52 -5.05 19.90
N ASP A 189 -2.03 -6.04 20.64
CA ASP A 189 -1.43 -6.51 21.89
C ASP A 189 -0.04 -7.11 21.65
N GLN A 190 0.16 -7.86 20.58
CA GLN A 190 1.46 -8.42 20.22
C GLN A 190 2.45 -7.32 19.78
N ALA A 191 1.98 -6.30 19.03
CA ALA A 191 2.80 -5.13 18.69
C ALA A 191 3.22 -4.37 19.96
N VAL A 192 2.30 -4.13 20.88
CA VAL A 192 2.58 -3.48 22.18
C VAL A 192 3.61 -4.26 22.99
N ARG A 193 3.47 -5.59 23.09
CA ARG A 193 4.46 -6.44 23.77
C ARG A 193 5.83 -6.36 23.10
N PHE A 194 5.88 -6.38 21.79
CA PHE A 194 7.13 -6.29 21.03
C PHE A 194 7.82 -4.95 21.26
N ILE A 195 7.10 -3.82 21.16
CA ILE A 195 7.60 -2.47 21.42
C ILE A 195 8.19 -2.37 22.84
N ARG A 196 7.50 -2.87 23.86
CA ARG A 196 8.00 -2.86 25.24
C ARG A 196 9.29 -3.64 25.42
N SER A 197 9.39 -4.81 24.78
CA SER A 197 10.55 -5.69 24.93
C SER A 197 11.79 -5.18 24.19
N HIS A 198 11.61 -4.33 23.18
CA HIS A 198 12.71 -3.82 22.33
C HIS A 198 12.89 -2.29 22.38
N ARG A 199 12.33 -1.62 23.41
CA ARG A 199 12.35 -0.16 23.53
C ARG A 199 13.72 0.48 23.58
N GLU A 200 14.77 -0.29 23.90
CA GLU A 200 16.16 0.16 23.97
C GLU A 200 16.97 -0.15 22.70
N GLU A 201 16.35 -0.76 21.69
CA GLU A 201 16.92 -1.15 20.41
C GLU A 201 16.07 -0.59 19.26
N PRO A 202 16.64 -0.25 18.09
CA PRO A 202 15.82 0.13 16.95
C PRO A 202 14.93 -1.03 16.51
N PHE A 203 13.65 -0.77 16.27
CA PHE A 203 12.71 -1.77 15.83
C PHE A 203 11.94 -1.37 14.58
N PHE A 204 11.57 -2.38 13.78
CA PHE A 204 10.66 -2.28 12.66
C PHE A 204 9.40 -3.12 12.92
N VAL A 205 8.26 -2.45 13.03
CA VAL A 205 6.95 -3.09 13.16
C VAL A 205 6.20 -2.94 11.83
N HIS A 206 5.92 -4.03 11.15
CA HIS A 206 5.00 -4.07 10.03
C HIS A 206 3.63 -4.53 10.51
N MET A 207 2.74 -3.58 10.82
CA MET A 207 1.33 -3.82 11.16
C MET A 207 0.53 -3.89 9.87
N ALA A 208 0.38 -5.08 9.34
CA ALA A 208 -0.32 -5.36 8.09
C ALA A 208 -1.71 -5.93 8.36
N TYR A 209 -2.70 -5.06 8.52
CA TYR A 209 -4.05 -5.50 8.80
C TYR A 209 -4.63 -6.36 7.68
N TYR A 210 -5.47 -7.34 8.06
CA TYR A 210 -6.42 -7.97 7.15
C TYR A 210 -7.68 -7.11 6.94
N LEU A 211 -7.90 -6.13 7.81
CA LEU A 211 -8.97 -5.16 7.71
C LEU A 211 -8.66 -4.18 6.56
N ILE A 212 -9.56 -3.92 5.64
CA ILE A 212 -11.00 -4.16 5.73
C ILE A 212 -11.41 -5.16 4.65
N HIS A 213 -10.57 -6.16 4.39
CA HIS A 213 -10.80 -7.19 3.36
C HIS A 213 -12.00 -8.09 3.74
N THR A 214 -12.60 -8.71 2.75
CA THR A 214 -13.64 -9.74 2.95
C THR A 214 -13.09 -10.96 3.70
N PRO A 215 -13.94 -11.65 4.52
CA PRO A 215 -15.38 -11.44 4.68
C PRO A 215 -15.70 -10.20 5.50
N PHE A 216 -16.75 -9.44 5.12
CA PHE A 216 -17.19 -8.34 5.97
C PHE A 216 -17.93 -8.88 7.20
N GLN A 217 -17.36 -8.65 8.38
CA GLN A 217 -17.90 -9.09 9.66
C GLN A 217 -18.10 -7.88 10.58
N ALA A 218 -19.34 -7.66 11.00
CA ALA A 218 -19.68 -6.55 11.87
C ALA A 218 -18.91 -6.60 13.19
N VAL A 219 -18.52 -5.43 13.68
CA VAL A 219 -18.04 -5.25 15.04
C VAL A 219 -19.26 -4.91 15.91
N PRO A 220 -19.72 -5.82 16.78
CA PRO A 220 -21.03 -5.71 17.43
C PRO A 220 -21.22 -4.41 18.21
N GLU A 221 -20.19 -3.96 18.91
CA GLU A 221 -20.21 -2.75 19.74
C GLU A 221 -20.20 -1.42 18.93
N MET A 222 -19.87 -1.49 17.65
CA MET A 222 -19.71 -0.30 16.79
C MET A 222 -20.77 -0.20 15.70
N VAL A 223 -21.26 -1.32 15.18
CA VAL A 223 -22.07 -1.37 13.94
C VAL A 223 -23.37 -0.59 14.04
N ASP A 224 -23.99 -0.52 15.23
CA ASP A 224 -25.29 0.13 15.39
C ASP A 224 -25.24 1.63 15.17
N LYS A 225 -24.13 2.32 15.50
CA LYS A 225 -23.96 3.74 15.23
C LYS A 225 -23.88 4.07 13.74
N TYR A 226 -23.59 3.09 12.89
CA TYR A 226 -23.52 3.21 11.42
C TYR A 226 -24.81 2.72 10.72
N GLY A 227 -25.82 2.26 11.43
CA GLY A 227 -27.09 1.78 10.87
C GLY A 227 -27.33 0.28 10.97
N GLY A 228 -26.53 -0.43 11.76
CA GLY A 228 -26.76 -1.81 12.18
C GLY A 228 -26.40 -2.90 11.17
N HIS A 229 -26.53 -4.14 11.61
CA HIS A 229 -26.08 -5.36 10.92
C HIS A 229 -26.71 -5.63 9.54
N ARG A 230 -27.85 -5.00 9.20
CA ARG A 230 -28.50 -5.16 7.88
C ARG A 230 -27.93 -4.23 6.83
N ASN A 231 -27.17 -3.23 7.23
CA ASN A 231 -26.50 -2.29 6.34
C ASN A 231 -25.06 -2.74 6.07
N ARG A 232 -24.76 -3.18 4.86
CA ARG A 232 -23.42 -3.63 4.47
C ARG A 232 -22.36 -2.56 4.66
N TRP A 233 -22.70 -1.30 4.37
CA TRP A 233 -21.79 -0.18 4.60
C TRP A 233 -21.52 0.01 6.11
N ALA A 234 -22.53 -0.16 6.98
CA ALA A 234 -22.36 -0.08 8.43
C ALA A 234 -21.39 -1.16 8.95
N ILE A 235 -21.48 -2.37 8.39
CA ILE A 235 -20.53 -3.45 8.70
C ILE A 235 -19.12 -3.03 8.32
N TYR A 236 -18.92 -2.54 7.11
CA TYR A 236 -17.63 -2.04 6.63
C TYR A 236 -17.08 -0.90 7.51
N ALA A 237 -17.90 0.12 7.80
CA ALA A 237 -17.51 1.26 8.63
C ALA A 237 -17.13 0.84 10.06
N SER A 238 -17.82 -0.15 10.64
CA SER A 238 -17.46 -0.69 11.96
C SER A 238 -16.09 -1.41 11.94
N MET A 239 -15.74 -2.05 10.82
CA MET A 239 -14.42 -2.66 10.65
C MET A 239 -13.31 -1.62 10.49
N VAL A 240 -13.60 -0.49 9.81
CA VAL A 240 -12.66 0.66 9.72
C VAL A 240 -12.37 1.21 11.11
N GLU A 241 -13.43 1.45 11.90
CA GLU A 241 -13.27 1.95 13.27
C GLU A 241 -12.53 0.97 14.17
N LYS A 242 -12.74 -0.34 14.02
CA LYS A 242 -12.01 -1.37 14.78
C LYS A 242 -10.52 -1.35 14.46
N MET A 243 -10.15 -1.13 13.20
CA MET A 243 -8.76 -0.93 12.81
C MET A 243 -8.19 0.33 13.48
N ASP A 244 -8.93 1.41 13.46
CA ASP A 244 -8.53 2.67 14.09
C ASP A 244 -8.30 2.54 15.61
N GLU A 245 -9.18 1.82 16.33
CA GLU A 245 -8.96 1.50 17.76
C GLU A 245 -7.66 0.72 17.98
N SER A 246 -7.39 -0.26 17.12
CA SER A 246 -6.17 -1.06 17.18
C SER A 246 -4.91 -0.20 16.97
N ILE A 247 -4.96 0.74 16.04
CA ILE A 247 -3.91 1.75 15.83
C ILE A 247 -3.73 2.61 17.08
N GLY A 248 -4.83 3.04 17.70
CA GLY A 248 -4.83 3.83 18.93
C GLY A 248 -4.06 3.16 20.09
N LYS A 249 -4.16 1.84 20.24
CA LYS A 249 -3.40 1.07 21.24
C LYS A 249 -1.88 1.19 21.00
N ILE A 250 -1.45 1.07 19.75
CA ILE A 250 -0.02 1.17 19.38
C ILE A 250 0.50 2.59 19.65
N LEU A 251 -0.26 3.62 19.24
CA LEU A 251 0.14 5.01 19.50
C LEU A 251 0.21 5.34 20.99
N SER A 252 -0.76 4.84 21.78
CA SER A 252 -0.77 5.02 23.21
C SER A 252 0.42 4.32 23.90
N GLU A 253 0.90 3.21 23.35
CA GLU A 253 2.10 2.55 23.84
C GLU A 253 3.36 3.37 23.58
N LEU A 254 3.49 3.97 22.38
CA LEU A 254 4.60 4.87 22.08
C LEU A 254 4.62 6.07 23.03
N ASP A 255 3.44 6.65 23.35
CA ASP A 255 3.30 7.72 24.34
C ASP A 255 3.77 7.26 25.72
N ALA A 256 3.29 6.09 26.17
CA ALA A 256 3.59 5.56 27.50
C ALA A 256 5.08 5.21 27.68
N GLN A 257 5.77 4.81 26.62
CA GLN A 257 7.20 4.49 26.65
C GLN A 257 8.10 5.69 26.35
N GLY A 258 7.54 6.86 26.01
CA GLY A 258 8.33 8.05 25.62
C GLY A 258 9.08 7.90 24.29
N LEU A 259 8.56 7.04 23.38
CA LEU A 259 9.20 6.71 22.10
C LEU A 259 8.69 7.55 20.91
N CYS A 260 7.79 8.49 21.16
CA CYS A 260 7.11 9.23 20.07
C CYS A 260 8.06 9.97 19.15
N ASP A 261 9.04 10.69 19.71
CA ASP A 261 9.96 11.54 18.96
C ASP A 261 10.99 10.73 18.17
N ASP A 262 11.27 9.52 18.64
CA ASP A 262 12.21 8.58 18.02
C ASP A 262 11.54 7.54 17.12
N THR A 263 10.25 7.71 16.81
CA THR A 263 9.50 6.74 15.99
C THR A 263 8.86 7.39 14.76
N LEU A 264 9.26 6.92 13.58
CA LEU A 264 8.57 7.18 12.33
C LEU A 264 7.38 6.22 12.20
N VAL A 265 6.16 6.76 12.13
CA VAL A 265 4.93 5.99 11.87
C VAL A 265 4.40 6.37 10.50
N LEU A 266 4.31 5.40 9.58
CA LEU A 266 3.68 5.56 8.27
C LEU A 266 2.40 4.73 8.23
N PHE A 267 1.29 5.37 7.88
CA PHE A 267 -0.01 4.74 7.67
C PHE A 267 -0.44 4.87 6.20
N CYS A 268 -0.82 3.77 5.57
CA CYS A 268 -1.40 3.75 4.22
C CYS A 268 -2.33 2.55 4.00
N SER A 269 -2.87 2.40 2.79
CA SER A 269 -3.54 1.20 2.29
C SER A 269 -2.70 0.50 1.22
N ASP A 270 -2.97 -0.77 0.94
CA ASP A 270 -2.28 -1.47 -0.15
C ASP A 270 -2.93 -1.28 -1.53
N ASN A 271 -4.20 -0.90 -1.59
CA ASN A 271 -4.96 -0.53 -2.78
C ASN A 271 -6.26 0.18 -2.39
N GLY A 272 -6.99 0.68 -3.39
CA GLY A 272 -8.29 1.31 -3.17
C GLY A 272 -9.36 0.36 -2.63
N ALA A 273 -10.48 0.93 -2.18
CA ALA A 273 -11.59 0.19 -1.57
C ALA A 273 -12.34 -0.71 -2.55
N HIS A 274 -13.08 -1.64 -1.98
CA HIS A 274 -14.03 -2.47 -2.69
C HIS A 274 -15.24 -1.64 -3.15
N SER A 275 -15.33 -1.34 -4.44
CA SER A 275 -16.27 -0.38 -5.03
C SER A 275 -17.76 -0.74 -4.84
N ASP A 276 -18.09 -1.99 -4.52
CA ASP A 276 -19.46 -2.42 -4.27
C ASP A 276 -19.94 -2.14 -2.84
N ILE A 277 -19.08 -1.61 -1.97
CA ILE A 277 -19.39 -1.32 -0.57
C ILE A 277 -19.03 0.09 -0.16
N SER A 278 -17.94 0.65 -0.66
CA SER A 278 -17.51 2.02 -0.39
C SER A 278 -17.34 2.83 -1.67
N SER A 279 -17.96 4.01 -1.68
CA SER A 279 -17.82 4.97 -2.77
C SER A 279 -16.59 5.83 -2.57
N GLN A 280 -15.72 5.86 -3.57
CA GLN A 280 -14.54 6.70 -3.56
C GLN A 280 -14.75 8.05 -4.28
N ALA A 281 -16.03 8.44 -4.51
CA ALA A 281 -16.32 9.72 -5.18
C ALA A 281 -15.60 10.91 -4.51
N PRO A 282 -14.99 11.82 -5.32
CA PRO A 282 -15.16 11.97 -6.78
C PRO A 282 -14.35 10.96 -7.62
N HIS A 283 -13.47 10.17 -7.03
CA HIS A 283 -12.60 9.23 -7.74
C HIS A 283 -13.40 8.05 -8.30
N ARG A 284 -13.02 7.64 -9.50
CA ARG A 284 -13.70 6.59 -10.23
C ARG A 284 -13.26 5.21 -9.81
N SER A 285 -14.21 4.25 -9.80
CA SER A 285 -13.98 2.82 -9.59
C SER A 285 -13.41 2.49 -8.19
N GLY A 286 -12.66 1.40 -8.06
CA GLY A 286 -12.08 0.92 -6.81
C GLY A 286 -11.09 -0.22 -7.06
N LYS A 287 -10.87 -1.05 -6.04
CA LYS A 287 -9.92 -2.17 -6.04
C LYS A 287 -9.94 -2.98 -7.36
N GLY A 288 -8.77 -3.15 -7.94
CA GLY A 288 -8.57 -3.91 -9.19
C GLY A 288 -8.71 -3.08 -10.44
N SER A 289 -8.95 -1.77 -10.32
CA SER A 289 -8.94 -0.80 -11.41
C SER A 289 -7.74 0.13 -11.27
N TYR A 290 -7.24 0.66 -12.38
CA TYR A 290 -6.16 1.66 -12.39
C TYR A 290 -6.66 3.09 -12.57
N PHE A 291 -7.98 3.31 -12.46
CA PHE A 291 -8.57 4.62 -12.20
C PHE A 291 -8.25 5.06 -10.75
N GLU A 292 -8.38 6.37 -10.49
CA GLU A 292 -7.98 6.96 -9.19
C GLU A 292 -8.56 6.22 -7.98
N GLY A 293 -9.84 5.81 -8.01
CA GLY A 293 -10.46 5.09 -6.89
C GLY A 293 -9.86 3.71 -6.59
N GLY A 294 -9.13 3.12 -7.55
CA GLY A 294 -8.49 1.81 -7.36
C GLY A 294 -7.05 1.86 -6.86
N ILE A 295 -6.37 3.02 -7.03
CA ILE A 295 -4.94 3.16 -6.71
C ILE A 295 -4.63 4.35 -5.81
N ARG A 296 -5.52 5.34 -5.65
CA ARG A 296 -5.32 6.44 -4.72
C ARG A 296 -5.62 5.97 -3.30
N GLU A 297 -4.72 6.27 -2.36
CA GLU A 297 -4.80 5.78 -0.99
C GLU A 297 -4.61 6.90 0.04
N PRO A 298 -5.09 6.73 1.28
CA PRO A 298 -4.71 7.62 2.36
C PRO A 298 -3.25 7.35 2.74
N LEU A 299 -2.43 8.38 2.82
CA LEU A 299 -1.06 8.30 3.30
C LEU A 299 -0.81 9.38 4.33
N VAL A 300 -0.38 8.96 5.50
CA VAL A 300 0.02 9.84 6.60
C VAL A 300 1.35 9.37 7.16
N VAL A 301 2.27 10.32 7.40
CA VAL A 301 3.54 10.05 8.06
C VAL A 301 3.67 10.96 9.28
N ARG A 302 3.86 10.34 10.46
CA ARG A 302 4.10 11.01 11.72
C ARG A 302 5.54 10.72 12.19
N TRP A 303 6.28 11.77 12.48
CA TRP A 303 7.60 11.70 13.12
C TRP A 303 7.88 13.01 13.84
N PRO A 304 7.46 13.13 15.11
CA PRO A 304 7.62 14.39 15.86
C PRO A 304 9.07 14.87 15.85
N GLY A 305 9.25 16.20 15.77
CA GLY A 305 10.59 16.81 15.68
C GLY A 305 11.27 16.71 14.30
N ARG A 306 10.74 15.88 13.36
CA ARG A 306 11.25 15.75 11.99
C ARG A 306 10.20 16.11 10.95
N VAL A 307 8.94 15.79 11.20
CA VAL A 307 7.79 16.09 10.34
C VAL A 307 6.92 17.12 11.04
N ALA A 308 6.59 18.21 10.35
CA ALA A 308 5.74 19.26 10.91
C ALA A 308 4.31 18.76 11.12
N ALA A 309 3.76 18.99 12.31
CA ALA A 309 2.40 18.61 12.67
C ALA A 309 1.36 19.33 11.80
N GLY A 310 0.35 18.59 11.32
CA GLY A 310 -0.73 19.09 10.47
C GLY A 310 -0.30 19.50 9.06
N ALA A 311 0.92 19.15 8.65
CA ALA A 311 1.42 19.46 7.31
C ALA A 311 0.67 18.67 6.22
N THR A 312 0.69 19.21 5.02
CA THR A 312 0.12 18.57 3.82
C THR A 312 1.13 18.64 2.68
N CYS A 313 1.27 17.56 1.92
CA CYS A 313 2.10 17.47 0.73
C CYS A 313 1.24 17.05 -0.46
N ASP A 314 1.33 17.77 -1.58
CA ASP A 314 0.61 17.49 -2.82
C ASP A 314 1.49 16.83 -3.91
N VAL A 315 2.77 16.63 -3.63
CA VAL A 315 3.68 15.93 -4.53
C VAL A 315 3.21 14.50 -4.74
N PRO A 316 3.08 14.01 -6.00
CA PRO A 316 2.69 12.64 -6.26
C PRO A 316 3.73 11.63 -5.76
N VAL A 317 3.31 10.70 -4.89
CA VAL A 317 4.15 9.66 -4.29
C VAL A 317 3.50 8.28 -4.46
N MET A 318 4.30 7.22 -4.35
CA MET A 318 3.84 5.85 -4.58
C MET A 318 4.49 4.89 -3.57
N GLY A 319 3.86 3.76 -3.32
CA GLY A 319 4.36 2.77 -2.35
C GLY A 319 5.81 2.30 -2.55
N ILE A 320 6.35 2.32 -3.79
CA ILE A 320 7.78 2.01 -4.04
C ILE A 320 8.76 2.99 -3.35
N ASP A 321 8.28 4.17 -2.95
CA ASP A 321 9.06 5.20 -2.27
C ASP A 321 9.31 4.87 -0.79
N PHE A 322 8.53 3.97 -0.22
CA PHE A 322 8.63 3.63 1.20
C PHE A 322 9.94 2.92 1.50
N PHE A 323 10.40 2.03 0.64
CA PHE A 323 11.67 1.34 0.81
C PHE A 323 12.85 2.34 0.95
N PRO A 324 13.15 3.19 -0.07
CA PRO A 324 14.24 4.15 0.06
C PRO A 324 14.02 5.15 1.21
N THR A 325 12.77 5.50 1.54
CA THR A 325 12.46 6.39 2.67
C THR A 325 12.86 5.76 4.01
N PHE A 326 12.51 4.50 4.25
CA PHE A 326 12.78 3.83 5.52
C PHE A 326 14.27 3.58 5.74
N ILE A 327 14.99 3.13 4.71
CA ILE A 327 16.45 2.92 4.85
C ILE A 327 17.21 4.24 5.01
N ASP A 328 16.77 5.30 4.32
CA ASP A 328 17.35 6.64 4.44
C ASP A 328 17.07 7.23 5.85
N ALA A 329 15.84 7.07 6.38
CA ALA A 329 15.50 7.43 7.75
C ALA A 329 16.34 6.66 8.78
N ALA A 330 16.64 5.39 8.51
CA ALA A 330 17.48 4.53 9.33
C ALA A 330 18.98 4.83 9.20
N GLY A 331 19.39 5.65 8.24
CA GLY A 331 20.81 5.88 7.92
C GLY A 331 21.50 4.66 7.33
N ILE A 332 20.74 3.75 6.70
CA ILE A 332 21.24 2.51 6.08
C ILE A 332 21.42 2.75 4.59
N ALA A 333 22.59 2.42 4.07
CA ALA A 333 22.85 2.50 2.63
C ALA A 333 22.05 1.42 1.88
N ALA A 334 21.57 1.77 0.68
CA ALA A 334 20.94 0.79 -0.20
C ALA A 334 21.93 -0.36 -0.50
N PRO A 335 21.47 -1.62 -0.56
CA PRO A 335 22.31 -2.76 -0.87
C PRO A 335 23.02 -2.60 -2.22
N LYS A 336 24.27 -3.04 -2.29
CA LYS A 336 25.08 -2.91 -3.50
C LYS A 336 24.44 -3.66 -4.68
N GLY A 337 24.18 -2.94 -5.76
CA GLY A 337 23.58 -3.50 -6.98
C GLY A 337 22.07 -3.64 -6.95
N LYS A 338 21.40 -3.35 -5.83
CA LYS A 338 19.96 -3.30 -5.76
C LYS A 338 19.44 -2.06 -6.51
N ILE A 339 18.50 -2.28 -7.42
CA ILE A 339 17.78 -1.20 -8.09
C ILE A 339 16.57 -0.85 -7.23
N LEU A 340 16.46 0.41 -6.85
CA LEU A 340 15.28 1.01 -6.25
C LEU A 340 14.65 1.93 -7.30
N ASP A 341 13.39 1.70 -7.64
CA ASP A 341 12.65 2.54 -8.59
C ASP A 341 11.97 3.74 -7.90
N GLY A 342 11.85 3.68 -6.56
CA GLY A 342 11.31 4.76 -5.72
C GLY A 342 12.36 5.81 -5.33
N LEU A 343 11.88 6.92 -4.77
CA LEU A 343 12.69 7.99 -4.21
C LEU A 343 12.41 8.14 -2.71
N SER A 344 13.43 8.52 -1.92
CA SER A 344 13.22 8.84 -0.52
C SER A 344 12.31 10.07 -0.36
N LEU A 345 11.33 9.95 0.51
CA LEU A 345 10.40 11.03 0.86
C LEU A 345 10.95 11.94 1.97
N LEU A 346 12.12 11.66 2.53
CA LEU A 346 12.67 12.46 3.64
C LEU A 346 12.79 13.96 3.33
N PRO A 347 13.20 14.40 2.12
CA PRO A 347 13.21 15.83 1.79
C PRO A 347 11.84 16.50 1.90
N LEU A 348 10.78 15.79 1.52
CA LEU A 348 9.38 16.27 1.65
C LEU A 348 8.94 16.26 3.11
N LEU A 349 9.20 15.18 3.83
CA LEU A 349 8.80 14.97 5.22
C LEU A 349 9.43 16.02 6.15
N SER A 350 10.71 16.31 5.97
CA SER A 350 11.44 17.32 6.76
C SER A 350 11.22 18.75 6.23
N GLN A 351 10.51 18.92 5.12
CA GLN A 351 10.32 20.20 4.43
C GLN A 351 11.66 20.93 4.15
N SER A 352 12.74 20.17 4.02
CA SER A 352 14.10 20.68 3.76
C SER A 352 14.45 20.72 2.27
N GLY A 353 13.60 20.21 1.40
CA GLY A 353 13.81 20.13 -0.04
C GLY A 353 12.61 19.59 -0.80
N THR A 354 12.87 19.23 -2.05
CA THR A 354 11.91 18.60 -2.97
C THR A 354 12.50 17.29 -3.46
N ILE A 355 11.66 16.43 -4.01
CA ILE A 355 12.10 15.28 -4.82
C ILE A 355 12.05 15.67 -6.30
N GLU A 356 12.81 14.98 -7.13
CA GLU A 356 12.78 15.17 -8.57
C GLU A 356 11.36 14.97 -9.12
N GLU A 357 10.91 15.87 -10.00
CA GLU A 357 9.64 15.70 -10.70
C GLU A 357 9.73 14.48 -11.60
N ARG A 358 8.78 13.56 -11.44
CA ARG A 358 8.78 12.28 -12.14
C ARG A 358 7.40 11.85 -12.55
N SER A 359 7.35 10.89 -13.46
CA SER A 359 6.14 10.15 -13.77
C SER A 359 6.02 8.91 -12.89
N LEU A 360 4.80 8.60 -12.46
CA LEU A 360 4.45 7.35 -11.78
C LEU A 360 3.84 6.38 -12.78
N PHE A 361 4.23 5.12 -12.73
CA PHE A 361 3.83 4.11 -13.71
C PHE A 361 3.16 2.91 -13.06
N TRP A 362 2.21 2.31 -13.78
CA TRP A 362 1.58 1.04 -13.44
C TRP A 362 1.56 0.15 -14.67
N HIS A 363 1.91 -1.12 -14.50
CA HIS A 363 1.90 -2.12 -15.57
C HIS A 363 1.13 -3.35 -15.11
N PHE A 364 0.09 -3.72 -15.87
CA PHE A 364 -0.84 -4.79 -15.51
C PHE A 364 -1.19 -5.63 -16.74
N PRO A 365 -0.27 -6.51 -17.19
CA PRO A 365 -0.43 -7.33 -18.38
C PRO A 365 -1.37 -8.54 -18.14
N VAL A 366 -2.45 -8.31 -17.39
CA VAL A 366 -3.33 -9.34 -16.83
C VAL A 366 -4.80 -8.99 -16.98
N TYR A 367 -5.67 -9.98 -16.83
CA TYR A 367 -7.12 -9.79 -16.74
C TYR A 367 -7.59 -9.92 -15.30
N LEU A 368 -8.46 -9.02 -14.88
CA LEU A 368 -9.11 -9.06 -13.59
C LEU A 368 -10.62 -8.87 -13.76
N GLN A 369 -11.38 -9.95 -13.56
CA GLN A 369 -12.84 -9.94 -13.76
C GLN A 369 -13.56 -8.92 -12.88
N ALA A 370 -14.69 -8.40 -13.35
CA ALA A 370 -15.62 -7.60 -12.58
C ALA A 370 -16.19 -8.36 -11.37
N TYR A 371 -16.69 -7.66 -10.37
CA TYR A 371 -17.46 -8.27 -9.29
C TYR A 371 -18.81 -8.75 -9.82
N ALA A 372 -19.22 -9.98 -9.50
CA ALA A 372 -20.44 -10.56 -9.97
C ALA A 372 -21.66 -9.67 -9.66
N GLY A 373 -22.43 -9.33 -10.70
CA GLY A 373 -23.69 -8.59 -10.58
C GLY A 373 -23.57 -7.09 -10.31
N LYS A 374 -22.36 -6.49 -10.37
CA LYS A 374 -22.15 -5.06 -10.09
C LYS A 374 -21.16 -4.43 -11.06
N ALA A 375 -21.57 -3.30 -11.64
CA ALA A 375 -20.67 -2.39 -12.30
C ALA A 375 -19.80 -1.71 -11.24
N ASP A 376 -18.47 -1.76 -11.40
CA ASP A 376 -17.50 -1.08 -10.54
C ASP A 376 -17.13 0.30 -11.07
N ASP A 377 -17.99 0.86 -11.93
CA ASP A 377 -17.77 2.13 -12.62
C ASP A 377 -16.54 2.11 -13.58
N SER A 378 -15.97 0.94 -13.85
CA SER A 378 -15.06 0.76 -14.98
C SER A 378 -15.84 0.84 -16.32
N HIS A 379 -15.12 0.96 -17.43
CA HIS A 379 -15.78 0.96 -18.75
C HIS A 379 -16.28 -0.41 -19.18
N ASP A 380 -15.91 -1.46 -18.46
CA ASP A 380 -16.05 -2.84 -18.88
C ASP A 380 -16.94 -3.63 -17.90
N PRO A 381 -18.08 -4.14 -18.37
CA PRO A 381 -18.96 -4.92 -17.50
C PRO A 381 -18.38 -6.29 -17.13
N LEU A 382 -17.34 -6.77 -17.82
CA LEU A 382 -16.75 -8.09 -17.63
C LEU A 382 -15.45 -8.05 -16.80
N PHE A 383 -14.72 -6.93 -16.87
CA PHE A 383 -13.40 -6.80 -16.24
C PHE A 383 -13.23 -5.46 -15.53
N ARG A 384 -12.68 -5.48 -14.30
CA ARG A 384 -12.22 -4.29 -13.60
C ARG A 384 -10.99 -3.71 -14.27
N THR A 385 -10.15 -4.57 -14.83
CA THR A 385 -9.07 -4.17 -15.72
C THR A 385 -8.81 -5.23 -16.78
N ARG A 386 -8.41 -4.76 -17.96
CA ARG A 386 -7.83 -5.53 -19.06
C ARG A 386 -6.35 -5.24 -19.17
N PRO A 387 -5.55 -6.09 -19.84
CA PRO A 387 -4.13 -5.87 -20.00
C PRO A 387 -3.80 -4.47 -20.50
N GLY A 388 -2.92 -3.76 -19.79
CA GLY A 388 -2.58 -2.38 -20.10
C GLY A 388 -1.44 -1.83 -19.26
N SER A 389 -1.22 -0.54 -19.41
CA SER A 389 -0.37 0.28 -18.55
C SER A 389 -1.03 1.62 -18.28
N ALA A 390 -0.71 2.24 -17.15
CA ALA A 390 -1.10 3.60 -16.85
C ALA A 390 0.12 4.41 -16.40
N LEU A 391 0.06 5.73 -16.56
CA LEU A 391 1.02 6.64 -15.97
C LEU A 391 0.33 7.90 -15.45
N ARG A 392 0.95 8.54 -14.47
CA ARG A 392 0.64 9.90 -14.05
C ARG A 392 1.87 10.80 -14.21
N GLN A 393 1.70 11.95 -14.86
CA GLN A 393 2.69 13.02 -14.91
C GLN A 393 2.01 14.37 -14.62
N GLY A 394 2.38 15.00 -13.52
CA GLY A 394 1.70 16.20 -13.04
C GLY A 394 0.20 15.95 -12.87
N LYS A 395 -0.63 16.75 -13.57
CA LYS A 395 -2.09 16.60 -13.60
C LYS A 395 -2.61 15.55 -14.60
N TRP A 396 -1.75 15.07 -15.49
CA TRP A 396 -2.17 14.17 -16.56
C TRP A 396 -2.13 12.72 -16.09
N LYS A 397 -3.23 11.99 -16.32
CA LYS A 397 -3.32 10.54 -16.19
C LYS A 397 -3.54 9.94 -17.56
N PHE A 398 -2.72 8.96 -17.91
CA PHE A 398 -2.76 8.31 -19.23
C PHE A 398 -2.89 6.80 -19.07
N HIS A 399 -3.76 6.17 -19.87
CA HIS A 399 -3.93 4.73 -19.94
C HIS A 399 -3.74 4.22 -21.37
N GLU A 400 -3.11 3.06 -21.50
CA GLU A 400 -3.06 2.25 -22.71
C GLU A 400 -3.58 0.86 -22.44
N TYR A 401 -4.56 0.40 -23.22
CA TYR A 401 -5.12 -0.95 -23.18
C TYR A 401 -4.64 -1.74 -24.38
N PHE A 402 -4.01 -2.90 -24.14
CA PHE A 402 -3.28 -3.64 -25.19
C PHE A 402 -4.17 -4.40 -26.17
N GLU A 403 -5.42 -4.71 -25.80
CA GLU A 403 -6.34 -5.48 -26.69
C GLU A 403 -6.66 -4.74 -27.98
N GLU A 404 -6.91 -3.44 -27.90
CA GLU A 404 -7.30 -2.60 -29.03
C GLU A 404 -6.29 -1.48 -29.31
N GLY A 405 -5.25 -1.34 -28.51
CA GLY A 405 -4.35 -0.18 -28.56
C GLY A 405 -5.07 1.12 -28.18
N ARG A 406 -6.13 1.04 -27.38
CA ARG A 406 -6.92 2.18 -26.94
C ARG A 406 -6.14 3.04 -25.96
N LEU A 407 -6.12 4.36 -26.25
CA LEU A 407 -5.46 5.37 -25.45
C LEU A 407 -6.49 6.26 -24.76
N GLU A 408 -6.28 6.53 -23.50
CA GLU A 408 -7.11 7.45 -22.71
C GLU A 408 -6.23 8.46 -21.98
N LEU A 409 -6.66 9.73 -22.01
CA LEU A 409 -5.97 10.85 -21.35
C LEU A 409 -6.97 11.61 -20.50
N TYR A 410 -6.61 11.88 -19.24
CA TYR A 410 -7.42 12.62 -18.29
C TYR A 410 -6.64 13.76 -17.64
N ASP A 411 -7.32 14.84 -17.31
CA ASP A 411 -6.82 15.95 -16.50
C ASP A 411 -7.39 15.82 -15.09
N LEU A 412 -6.59 15.31 -14.15
CA LEU A 412 -7.05 15.00 -12.79
C LEU A 412 -7.41 16.23 -11.95
N GLU A 413 -6.95 17.43 -12.31
CA GLU A 413 -7.33 18.67 -11.64
C GLU A 413 -8.74 19.10 -12.04
N ALA A 414 -9.06 18.98 -13.33
CA ALA A 414 -10.38 19.33 -13.86
C ALA A 414 -11.40 18.18 -13.77
N ASP A 415 -10.94 16.95 -13.80
CA ASP A 415 -11.74 15.71 -13.83
C ASP A 415 -11.09 14.62 -12.96
N PRO A 416 -11.15 14.75 -11.62
CA PRO A 416 -10.61 13.75 -10.70
C PRO A 416 -11.32 12.39 -10.78
N GLY A 417 -12.47 12.36 -11.46
CA GLY A 417 -13.26 11.16 -11.71
C GLY A 417 -12.96 10.45 -13.03
N GLU A 418 -12.02 10.95 -13.84
CA GLU A 418 -11.60 10.33 -15.11
C GLU A 418 -12.80 9.99 -16.03
N ARG A 419 -13.75 10.96 -16.18
CA ARG A 419 -15.00 10.77 -16.92
C ARG A 419 -14.88 11.16 -18.39
N LYS A 420 -13.98 12.09 -18.72
CA LYS A 420 -13.83 12.65 -20.06
C LYS A 420 -12.48 12.31 -20.64
N ASN A 421 -12.45 11.34 -21.55
CA ASN A 421 -11.23 11.03 -22.31
C ASN A 421 -10.85 12.22 -23.23
N LEU A 422 -9.68 12.78 -23.01
CA LEU A 422 -9.12 13.95 -23.72
C LEU A 422 -8.12 13.55 -24.80
N ALA A 423 -7.85 12.27 -25.05
CA ALA A 423 -6.79 11.81 -25.96
C ALA A 423 -6.91 12.40 -27.37
N SER A 424 -8.13 12.48 -27.93
CA SER A 424 -8.37 13.07 -29.25
C SER A 424 -8.31 14.61 -29.24
N LEU A 425 -8.56 15.25 -28.09
CA LEU A 425 -8.52 16.72 -27.96
C LEU A 425 -7.08 17.23 -27.78
N TYR A 426 -6.19 16.42 -27.16
CA TYR A 426 -4.79 16.75 -26.91
C TYR A 426 -3.87 15.70 -27.55
N PRO A 427 -3.84 15.54 -28.90
CA PRO A 427 -3.10 14.47 -29.58
C PRO A 427 -1.59 14.54 -29.37
N GLN A 428 -1.02 15.73 -29.25
CA GLN A 428 0.41 15.93 -29.00
C GLN A 428 0.79 15.44 -27.60
N LYS A 429 0.02 15.82 -26.56
CA LYS A 429 0.24 15.34 -25.19
C LYS A 429 0.03 13.83 -25.06
N THR A 430 -0.97 13.29 -25.75
CA THR A 430 -1.21 11.84 -25.82
C THR A 430 -0.01 11.12 -26.40
N THR A 431 0.55 11.61 -27.50
CA THR A 431 1.75 11.02 -28.14
C THR A 431 2.96 11.12 -27.22
N GLU A 432 3.19 12.27 -26.59
CA GLU A 432 4.29 12.48 -25.63
C GLU A 432 4.24 11.46 -24.50
N LEU A 433 3.09 11.33 -23.83
CA LEU A 433 2.95 10.42 -22.68
C LEU A 433 3.00 8.95 -23.11
N HIS A 434 2.48 8.62 -24.29
CA HIS A 434 2.60 7.27 -24.84
C HIS A 434 4.06 6.90 -25.14
N GLN A 435 4.85 7.80 -25.74
CA GLN A 435 6.29 7.58 -25.96
C GLN A 435 7.05 7.42 -24.64
N LEU A 436 6.76 8.25 -23.65
CA LEU A 436 7.33 8.15 -22.32
C LEU A 436 7.05 6.77 -21.68
N MET A 437 5.80 6.29 -21.75
CA MET A 437 5.42 4.96 -21.26
C MET A 437 6.11 3.83 -22.02
N GLN A 438 6.25 3.95 -23.35
CA GLN A 438 6.95 2.97 -24.18
C GLN A 438 8.44 2.89 -23.81
N THR A 439 9.09 4.04 -23.60
CA THR A 439 10.48 4.12 -23.15
C THR A 439 10.65 3.42 -21.80
N TRP A 440 9.83 3.78 -20.81
CA TRP A 440 9.86 3.17 -19.49
C TRP A 440 9.66 1.63 -19.55
N ARG A 441 8.71 1.15 -20.36
CA ARG A 441 8.50 -0.31 -20.54
C ARG A 441 9.71 -0.98 -21.18
N SER A 442 10.34 -0.33 -22.14
CA SER A 442 11.55 -0.85 -22.81
C SER A 442 12.72 -0.97 -21.83
N GLU A 443 12.93 0.05 -20.98
CA GLU A 443 13.99 0.07 -19.96
C GLU A 443 13.80 -1.03 -18.91
N LEU A 444 12.55 -1.29 -18.51
CA LEU A 444 12.24 -2.34 -17.54
C LEU A 444 12.00 -3.73 -18.18
N GLN A 445 12.07 -3.81 -19.51
CA GLN A 445 11.70 -5.03 -20.26
C GLN A 445 10.30 -5.53 -19.86
N ALA A 446 9.36 -4.61 -19.63
CA ALA A 446 8.01 -4.90 -19.17
C ALA A 446 7.25 -5.70 -20.26
N PRO A 447 6.78 -6.92 -19.96
CA PRO A 447 6.20 -7.80 -20.99
C PRO A 447 4.79 -7.37 -21.38
N ILE A 448 4.54 -7.27 -22.68
CA ILE A 448 3.22 -6.97 -23.25
C ILE A 448 2.62 -8.26 -23.82
N PRO A 449 1.37 -8.64 -23.46
CA PRO A 449 0.69 -9.77 -24.08
C PRO A 449 0.34 -9.44 -25.53
N THR A 450 0.81 -10.27 -26.45
CA THR A 450 0.60 -10.10 -27.91
C THR A 450 -0.08 -11.31 -28.56
N GLU A 451 -0.08 -12.44 -27.87
CA GLU A 451 -0.66 -13.68 -28.37
C GLU A 451 -2.18 -13.65 -28.27
N LEU A 452 -2.86 -13.88 -29.40
CA LEU A 452 -4.31 -13.96 -29.46
C LEU A 452 -4.82 -15.26 -28.80
N ASN A 453 -5.86 -15.12 -28.00
CA ASN A 453 -6.54 -16.28 -27.41
C ASN A 453 -7.46 -16.96 -28.44
N PRO A 454 -7.17 -18.21 -28.84
CA PRO A 454 -7.96 -18.91 -29.85
C PRO A 454 -9.39 -19.26 -29.38
N LYS A 455 -9.68 -19.11 -28.08
CA LYS A 455 -11.01 -19.35 -27.51
C LYS A 455 -11.81 -18.07 -27.30
N PHE A 456 -11.26 -16.93 -27.71
CA PHE A 456 -11.98 -15.65 -27.62
C PHE A 456 -13.22 -15.67 -28.51
N LYS A 457 -14.33 -15.15 -28.01
CA LYS A 457 -15.58 -14.97 -28.76
C LYS A 457 -15.93 -13.49 -28.72
N SER A 458 -15.94 -12.86 -29.90
CA SER A 458 -16.47 -11.49 -29.99
C SER A 458 -17.94 -11.47 -29.59
N ALA A 459 -18.36 -10.40 -28.90
CA ALA A 459 -19.77 -10.22 -28.54
C ALA A 459 -20.71 -10.07 -29.77
N GLU A 460 -20.14 -9.98 -30.99
CA GLU A 460 -20.88 -9.86 -32.25
C GLU A 460 -21.16 -11.21 -32.94
N ASN A 461 -20.81 -12.35 -32.29
CA ASN A 461 -21.08 -13.70 -32.84
C ASN A 461 -21.91 -14.53 -31.86
#